data_520619eb80d19620c762090bec3c629b
#
_entry.id   520619eb80d19620c762090bec3c629b
#
_cell.length_a   1.000
_cell.length_b   1.000
_cell.length_c   1.000
_cell.angle_alpha   90.00
_cell.angle_beta   90.00
_cell.angle_gamma   90.00
#
_symmetry.space_group_name_H-M   'P 1'
#
loop_
_entity.id
_entity.type
_entity.pdbx_description
1 polymer ?
#
loop_
_entity_poly.entity_id
_entity_poly.type
_entity_poly.pdbx_seq_one_letter_code
_entity_poly.pdbx_strand_id
1 'polypeptide(L)'
;MVKIGGTKTKMVVIILENVRTNVRGELSRWLFEVKAGIFTGKVSALVRSELWLLIEQKLGRGSAMMLYPTNNDQGFTALTLGNPSRTMVDIEGLFLVKVG
;
A
#
# COMPACT_ATOMS: atom_id res chain seq x y z
N MET A 1 -17.11 -7.12 22.95
CA MET A 1 -16.66 -7.08 22.57
C MET A 1 -16.18 -6.56 22.20
N VAL A 2 -15.90 -6.33 22.25
CA VAL A 2 -15.54 -5.86 21.89
C VAL A 2 -15.12 -5.55 21.23
N LYS A 3 -14.86 -5.33 21.28
CA LYS A 3 -14.72 -4.93 20.61
C LYS A 3 -14.17 -4.78 19.71
N ILE A 4 -13.96 -5.42 19.59
CA ILE A 4 -13.83 -5.24 18.15
C ILE A 4 -14.22 -3.86 17.73
N GLY A 5 -15.12 -3.34 18.46
CA GLY A 5 -15.57 -1.99 18.16
C GLY A 5 -14.45 -1.00 18.07
N GLY A 6 -13.31 -1.28 18.69
CA GLY A 6 -12.18 -0.39 18.64
C GLY A 6 -11.37 -0.44 17.37
N THR A 7 -11.63 -1.45 16.52
CA THR A 7 -10.86 -1.61 15.31
C THR A 7 -11.38 -0.69 14.21
N LYS A 8 -10.57 0.24 13.80
CA LYS A 8 -10.92 1.14 12.70
C LYS A 8 -10.22 0.69 11.44
N THR A 9 -10.94 0.76 10.33
CA THR A 9 -10.36 0.45 9.04
C THR A 9 -10.22 1.72 8.23
N LYS A 10 -9.18 1.78 7.43
CA LYS A 10 -8.96 2.89 6.52
C LYS A 10 -8.61 2.34 5.16
N MET A 11 -8.88 3.14 4.15
CA MET A 11 -8.52 2.75 2.80
C MET A 11 -7.01 2.68 2.67
N VAL A 12 -6.56 1.68 1.91
CA VAL A 12 -5.15 1.55 1.58
C VAL A 12 -5.07 1.29 0.07
N VAL A 13 -4.03 1.83 -0.54
CA VAL A 13 -3.68 1.51 -1.92
C VAL A 13 -2.27 0.97 -1.92
N ILE A 14 -2.08 -0.18 -2.54
CA ILE A 14 -0.75 -0.80 -2.65
C ILE A 14 -0.46 -1.01 -4.13
N ILE A 15 0.72 -0.56 -4.55
CA ILE A 15 1.17 -0.69 -5.93
C ILE A 15 2.41 -1.56 -5.92
N LEU A 16 2.36 -2.69 -6.64
CA LEU A 16 3.47 -3.61 -6.74
C LEU A 16 3.99 -3.65 -8.16
N GLU A 17 5.31 -3.67 -8.30
CA GLU A 17 5.96 -3.82 -9.60
C GLU A 17 7.01 -4.91 -9.51
N ASN A 18 6.96 -5.84 -10.46
CA ASN A 18 7.95 -6.91 -10.58
C ASN A 18 8.02 -7.75 -9.31
N VAL A 19 6.87 -8.05 -8.73
CA VAL A 19 6.76 -8.85 -7.51
C VAL A 19 6.13 -10.18 -7.87
N ARG A 20 6.54 -11.22 -7.16
CA ARG A 20 6.09 -12.58 -7.45
C ARG A 20 4.58 -12.73 -7.32
N THR A 21 4.04 -13.63 -8.12
CA THR A 21 2.61 -13.89 -8.15
C THR A 21 2.06 -14.31 -6.79
N ASN A 22 2.83 -15.09 -6.03
CA ASN A 22 2.34 -15.55 -4.73
C ASN A 22 2.13 -14.39 -3.75
N VAL A 23 2.93 -13.34 -3.85
CA VAL A 23 2.72 -12.15 -3.01
C VAL A 23 1.40 -11.48 -3.39
N ARG A 24 1.15 -11.36 -4.69
CA ARG A 24 -0.09 -10.77 -5.17
C ARG A 24 -1.29 -11.61 -4.72
N GLY A 25 -1.14 -12.92 -4.73
CA GLY A 25 -2.19 -13.81 -4.24
C GLY A 25 -2.48 -13.60 -2.77
N GLU A 26 -1.44 -13.39 -1.96
CA GLU A 26 -1.64 -13.11 -0.54
C GLU A 26 -2.39 -11.81 -0.32
N LEU A 27 -2.02 -10.77 -1.07
CA LEU A 27 -2.70 -9.49 -0.93
C LEU A 27 -4.17 -9.60 -1.34
N SER A 28 -4.47 -10.43 -2.31
CA SER A 28 -5.84 -10.57 -2.79
C SER A 28 -6.77 -11.18 -1.76
N ARG A 29 -6.23 -11.74 -0.69
CA ARG A 29 -7.05 -12.25 0.40
C ARG A 29 -7.61 -11.12 1.26
N TRP A 30 -7.00 -9.96 1.18
CA TRP A 30 -7.38 -8.82 2.02
C TRP A 30 -7.85 -7.64 1.21
N LEU A 31 -7.37 -7.52 -0.01
CA LEU A 31 -7.57 -6.35 -0.85
C LEU A 31 -8.06 -6.79 -2.22
N PHE A 32 -8.63 -5.85 -2.92
CA PHE A 32 -9.14 -6.06 -4.27
C PHE A 32 -8.10 -5.56 -5.27
N GLU A 33 -7.71 -6.43 -6.21
CA GLU A 33 -6.74 -6.03 -7.24
C GLU A 33 -7.52 -5.38 -8.38
N VAL A 34 -7.52 -4.06 -8.38
CA VAL A 34 -8.30 -3.29 -9.36
C VAL A 34 -7.64 -3.28 -10.73
N LYS A 35 -6.35 -3.48 -10.74
CA LYS A 35 -5.55 -3.56 -11.95
C LYS A 35 -4.30 -4.33 -11.59
N ALA A 36 -3.65 -4.94 -12.58
CA ALA A 36 -2.48 -5.76 -12.30
C ALA A 36 -1.49 -5.01 -11.43
N GLY A 37 -1.24 -5.54 -10.23
CA GLY A 37 -0.29 -4.94 -9.29
C GLY A 37 -0.83 -3.80 -8.45
N ILE A 38 -2.08 -3.40 -8.63
CA ILE A 38 -2.66 -2.29 -7.87
C ILE A 38 -3.82 -2.80 -7.04
N PHE A 39 -3.65 -2.70 -5.72
CA PHE A 39 -4.60 -3.25 -4.75
C PHE A 39 -5.20 -2.13 -3.91
N THR A 40 -6.47 -2.28 -3.56
CA THR A 40 -7.14 -1.32 -2.69
C THR A 40 -8.15 -2.03 -1.82
N GLY A 41 -8.45 -1.42 -0.69
CA GLY A 41 -9.42 -1.94 0.24
C GLY A 41 -9.34 -1.20 1.55
N LYS A 42 -10.12 -1.64 2.51
CA LYS A 42 -10.10 -1.07 3.86
C LYS A 42 -9.59 -2.12 4.82
N VAL A 43 -8.57 -1.77 5.56
CA VAL A 43 -7.98 -2.67 6.54
C VAL A 43 -7.62 -1.88 7.80
N SER A 44 -7.47 -2.61 8.89
CA SER A 44 -6.99 -1.99 10.14
C SER A 44 -5.52 -1.65 10.01
N ALA A 45 -5.04 -0.81 10.92
CA ALA A 45 -3.63 -0.47 10.95
C ALA A 45 -2.76 -1.71 11.15
N LEU A 46 -3.23 -2.65 11.95
CA LEU A 46 -2.48 -3.87 12.19
C LEU A 46 -2.34 -4.68 10.90
N VAL A 47 -3.45 -4.90 10.20
CA VAL A 47 -3.41 -5.65 8.95
C VAL A 47 -2.55 -4.93 7.93
N ARG A 48 -2.67 -3.60 7.85
CA ARG A 48 -1.86 -2.81 6.93
C ARG A 48 -0.36 -3.04 7.20
N SER A 49 0.02 -3.01 8.47
CA SER A 49 1.42 -3.23 8.84
C SER A 49 1.88 -4.64 8.50
N GLU A 50 1.02 -5.62 8.73
CA GLU A 50 1.35 -7.02 8.41
C GLU A 50 1.53 -7.21 6.91
N LEU A 51 0.67 -6.58 6.12
CA LEU A 51 0.79 -6.67 4.67
C LEU A 51 2.08 -6.03 4.18
N TRP A 52 2.44 -4.90 4.78
CA TRP A 52 3.68 -4.23 4.39
C TRP A 52 4.90 -5.07 4.73
N LEU A 53 4.88 -5.70 5.90
CA LEU A 53 5.97 -6.58 6.30
C LEU A 53 6.09 -7.77 5.36
N LEU A 54 4.97 -8.35 4.98
CA LEU A 54 4.96 -9.45 4.03
C LEU A 54 5.60 -9.05 2.70
N ILE A 55 5.21 -7.87 2.21
CA ILE A 55 5.76 -7.36 0.96
C ILE A 55 7.26 -7.17 1.09
N GLU A 56 7.68 -6.56 2.20
CA GLU A 56 9.10 -6.31 2.43
C GLU A 56 9.92 -7.60 2.42
N GLN A 57 9.40 -8.63 3.07
CA GLN A 57 10.11 -9.90 3.16
C GLN A 57 10.21 -10.62 1.83
N LYS A 58 9.26 -10.41 0.95
CA LYS A 58 9.18 -11.17 -0.30
C LYS A 58 9.35 -10.31 -1.54
N LEU A 59 9.87 -9.11 -1.36
CA LEU A 59 9.96 -8.14 -2.44
C LEU A 59 10.85 -8.60 -3.59
N GLY A 60 11.95 -9.25 -3.27
CA GLY A 60 12.91 -9.64 -4.28
C GLY A 60 13.47 -8.43 -5.00
N ARG A 61 13.40 -8.44 -6.31
CA ARG A 61 13.88 -7.33 -7.13
C ARG A 61 12.78 -6.34 -7.48
N GLY A 62 11.62 -6.52 -6.90
CA GLY A 62 10.51 -5.65 -7.21
C GLY A 62 10.52 -4.37 -6.41
N SER A 63 9.45 -3.63 -6.56
CA SER A 63 9.24 -2.43 -5.78
C SER A 63 7.78 -2.37 -5.35
N ALA A 64 7.53 -1.57 -4.31
CA ALA A 64 6.20 -1.46 -3.76
C ALA A 64 5.98 -0.06 -3.21
N MET A 65 4.75 0.39 -3.28
CA MET A 65 4.33 1.64 -2.65
C MET A 65 3.01 1.39 -1.95
N MET A 66 2.86 1.97 -0.77
CA MET A 66 1.61 1.90 -0.04
C MET A 66 1.19 3.32 0.33
N LEU A 67 -0.08 3.62 0.07
CA LEU A 67 -0.66 4.91 0.43
C LEU A 67 -1.84 4.68 1.36
N TYR A 68 -1.95 5.49 2.40
CA TYR A 68 -3.10 5.41 3.29
C TYR A 68 -3.31 6.77 3.95
N PRO A 69 -4.55 7.05 4.38
CA PRO A 69 -4.87 8.36 4.97
C PRO A 69 -4.17 8.54 6.31
N THR A 70 -3.68 9.73 6.54
CA THR A 70 -3.11 10.10 7.83
C THR A 70 -3.51 11.53 8.14
N ASN A 71 -3.35 11.88 9.40
CA ASN A 71 -3.75 13.20 9.87
C ASN A 71 -2.56 14.17 9.78
N ASN A 72 -2.11 14.39 8.55
CA ASN A 72 -1.05 15.34 8.28
C ASN A 72 -1.55 16.34 7.24
N ASP A 73 -0.69 17.28 6.87
CA ASP A 73 -1.10 18.35 5.97
C ASP A 73 -1.57 17.84 4.61
N GLN A 74 -0.94 16.78 4.13
CA GLN A 74 -1.32 16.18 2.85
C GLN A 74 -2.55 15.31 2.95
N GLY A 75 -2.86 14.81 4.14
CA GLY A 75 -3.98 13.92 4.35
C GLY A 75 -3.68 12.45 4.11
N PHE A 76 -2.47 12.12 3.75
CA PHE A 76 -2.09 10.73 3.51
C PHE A 76 -0.59 10.54 3.69
N THR A 77 -0.19 9.29 3.81
CA THR A 77 1.21 8.88 3.90
C THR A 77 1.50 7.88 2.79
N ALA A 78 2.69 7.97 2.23
CA ALA A 78 3.18 7.03 1.23
C ALA A 78 4.45 6.37 1.73
N LEU A 79 4.47 5.05 1.68
CA LEU A 79 5.66 4.25 2.00
C LEU A 79 6.15 3.58 0.73
N THR A 80 7.46 3.44 0.58
CA THR A 80 8.03 2.79 -0.59
C THR A 80 9.07 1.77 -0.20
N LEU A 81 9.20 0.75 -1.05
CA LEU A 81 10.22 -0.30 -0.90
C LEU A 81 10.79 -0.59 -2.29
N GLY A 82 12.07 -0.94 -2.32
CA GLY A 82 12.74 -1.29 -3.56
C GLY A 82 13.13 -0.07 -4.35
N ASN A 83 13.65 -0.31 -5.56
CA ASN A 83 14.03 0.78 -6.43
C ASN A 83 12.80 1.38 -7.07
N PRO A 84 12.59 2.68 -6.94
CA PRO A 84 11.42 3.30 -7.56
C PRO A 84 11.50 3.17 -9.07
N SER A 85 10.39 2.75 -9.64
CA SER A 85 10.24 2.68 -11.07
C SER A 85 9.70 4.03 -11.57
N ARG A 86 9.49 4.10 -12.88
CA ARG A 86 8.85 5.28 -13.45
C ARG A 86 7.50 5.55 -12.82
N THR A 87 6.73 4.49 -12.56
CA THR A 87 5.40 4.66 -11.97
C THR A 87 5.48 5.33 -10.62
N MET A 88 6.44 4.93 -9.81
CA MET A 88 6.60 5.55 -8.49
C MET A 88 6.99 7.00 -8.61
N VAL A 89 7.87 7.31 -9.55
CA VAL A 89 8.31 8.69 -9.76
C VAL A 89 7.12 9.55 -10.17
N ASP A 90 6.27 9.02 -11.05
CA ASP A 90 5.09 9.77 -11.50
C ASP A 90 4.17 10.08 -10.33
N ILE A 91 4.00 9.13 -9.43
CA ILE A 91 3.14 9.34 -8.26
C ILE A 91 3.75 10.37 -7.34
N GLU A 92 5.06 10.32 -7.16
CA GLU A 92 5.75 11.33 -6.35
C GLU A 92 5.60 12.72 -6.96
N GLY A 93 5.61 12.78 -8.28
CA GLY A 93 5.37 14.03 -8.97
C GLY A 93 4.00 14.59 -8.65
N LEU A 94 3.00 13.72 -8.54
CA LEU A 94 1.66 14.14 -8.16
C LEU A 94 1.66 14.70 -6.75
N PHE A 95 2.40 14.09 -5.84
CA PHE A 95 2.50 14.61 -4.49
C PHE A 95 3.04 16.02 -4.49
N LEU A 96 4.07 16.25 -5.26
CA LEU A 96 4.67 17.58 -5.34
C LEU A 96 3.68 18.60 -5.90
N VAL A 97 2.94 18.20 -6.90
CA VAL A 97 1.94 19.09 -7.49
C VAL A 97 0.87 19.45 -6.46
N LYS A 98 0.44 18.46 -5.68
CA LYS A 98 -0.59 18.73 -4.68
C LYS A 98 -0.09 19.63 -3.58
N VAL A 99 1.18 19.51 -3.23
CA VAL A 99 1.77 20.35 -2.19
C VAL A 99 2.03 21.74 -2.70
N GLY A 100 2.44 21.80 -3.93
CA GLY A 100 2.72 23.10 -4.54
C GLY A 100 1.46 23.83 -4.90
#